data_4ba95e6641ffac08bdc48a4a14336492
#
_entry.id   4ba95e6641ffac08bdc48a4a14336492
#
_cell.length_a   1.000
_cell.length_b   1.000
_cell.length_c   1.000
_cell.angle_alpha   90.00
_cell.angle_beta   90.00
_cell.angle_gamma   90.00
#
_symmetry.space_group_name_H-M   'P 1'
#
loop_
_entity.id
_entity.type
_entity.pdbx_description
1 polymer ?
#
loop_
_entity_poly.entity_id
_entity_poly.type
_entity_poly.pdbx_seq_one_letter_code
_entity_poly.pdbx_strand_id
1 'polypeptide(L)'
;MKKLILTLIIAFATICGFAQKTRIVENPNYESTNTSSIEFTRIEVNKSETVVSASFWYMHNYWVKICSSCYLKGNNTGKVYKFLRADGIEMDKETFMPISNRLDFKLYFEPVNNEDTSIDFYEGVESKPFEICGISLQPDANLLNGSWEEVGNPGNVLVAFIGDKMLYDGEISKYNIEKRGNDITINIKATGKTRQLFAVYKKDGTLLLKNERKSKGIQLTRKQRAVETEE
;
A
#
# COMPACT_ATOMS: atom_id res chain seq x y z
N MET A 1 0.49 -54.36 23.56
CA MET A 1 0.87 -53.80 22.27
C MET A 1 -0.17 -52.82 21.64
N LYS A 2 -1.48 -53.04 21.84
CA LYS A 2 -2.53 -52.13 21.26
C LYS A 2 -2.59 -50.72 21.88
N LYS A 3 -2.12 -50.49 23.10
CA LYS A 3 -2.14 -49.18 23.78
C LYS A 3 -1.01 -48.24 23.32
N LEU A 4 0.11 -48.77 22.79
CA LEU A 4 1.25 -47.98 22.36
C LEU A 4 1.02 -47.32 20.96
N ILE A 5 0.17 -47.94 20.15
CA ILE A 5 -0.13 -47.43 18.77
C ILE A 5 -1.09 -46.24 18.83
N LEU A 6 -1.99 -46.18 19.82
CA LEU A 6 -2.96 -45.11 19.97
C LEU A 6 -2.29 -43.79 20.39
N THR A 7 -1.23 -43.86 21.18
CA THR A 7 -0.50 -42.67 21.66
C THR A 7 0.34 -42.03 20.56
N LEU A 8 0.80 -42.80 19.57
CA LEU A 8 1.60 -42.31 18.44
C LEU A 8 0.75 -41.55 17.39
N ILE A 9 -0.53 -41.89 17.25
CA ILE A 9 -1.45 -41.25 16.31
C ILE A 9 -1.88 -39.84 16.80
N ILE A 10 -1.98 -39.65 18.11
CA ILE A 10 -2.37 -38.36 18.70
C ILE A 10 -1.21 -37.33 18.62
N ALA A 11 0.06 -37.80 18.64
CA ALA A 11 1.23 -36.91 18.51
C ALA A 11 1.44 -36.36 17.11
N PHE A 12 0.83 -36.94 16.06
CA PHE A 12 0.95 -36.45 14.67
C PHE A 12 -0.12 -35.42 14.24
N ALA A 13 -1.16 -35.22 15.06
CA ALA A 13 -2.29 -34.36 14.74
C ALA A 13 -2.11 -32.86 15.11
N THR A 14 -0.98 -32.48 15.72
CA THR A 14 -0.78 -31.12 16.27
C THR A 14 0.22 -30.24 15.50
N ILE A 15 0.66 -30.64 14.30
CA ILE A 15 1.53 -29.83 13.46
C ILE A 15 0.79 -29.38 12.20
N CYS A 16 -0.46 -28.99 12.30
CA CYS A 16 -1.05 -28.04 11.36
C CYS A 16 -0.71 -26.63 11.83
N GLY A 17 0.56 -26.25 11.75
CA GLY A 17 0.95 -24.86 11.82
C GLY A 17 0.19 -24.13 10.71
N PHE A 18 -0.76 -23.27 11.07
CA PHE A 18 -1.41 -22.37 10.13
C PHE A 18 -0.31 -21.61 9.39
N ALA A 19 -0.06 -22.02 8.16
CA ALA A 19 0.91 -21.36 7.31
C ALA A 19 0.38 -19.95 7.07
N GLN A 20 0.92 -18.96 7.76
CA GLN A 20 0.61 -17.56 7.50
C GLN A 20 0.88 -17.31 6.02
N LYS A 21 -0.17 -16.99 5.26
CA LYS A 21 -0.07 -16.68 3.83
C LYS A 21 0.60 -15.31 3.71
N THR A 22 1.62 -15.18 2.88
CA THR A 22 2.20 -13.88 2.54
C THR A 22 1.11 -12.97 1.97
N ARG A 23 0.97 -11.78 2.56
CA ARG A 23 0.10 -10.71 2.05
C ARG A 23 1.00 -9.67 1.36
N ILE A 24 0.66 -9.31 0.14
CA ILE A 24 1.34 -8.25 -0.62
C ILE A 24 0.30 -7.19 -0.96
N VAL A 25 0.58 -5.96 -0.57
CA VAL A 25 -0.28 -4.79 -0.81
C VAL A 25 0.53 -3.78 -1.60
N GLU A 26 0.15 -3.56 -2.83
CA GLU A 26 0.74 -2.53 -3.69
C GLU A 26 0.01 -1.20 -3.48
N ASN A 27 0.77 -0.11 -3.33
CA ASN A 27 0.27 1.25 -3.14
C ASN A 27 -0.86 1.31 -2.07
N PRO A 28 -0.54 0.98 -0.82
CA PRO A 28 -1.54 0.89 0.23
C PRO A 28 -2.26 2.24 0.42
N ASN A 29 -3.60 2.18 0.57
CA ASN A 29 -4.40 3.30 1.04
C ASN A 29 -4.10 3.58 2.50
N TYR A 30 -4.29 4.83 2.91
CA TYR A 30 -4.26 5.24 4.30
C TYR A 30 -5.34 6.29 4.58
N GLU A 31 -5.76 6.41 5.83
CA GLU A 31 -6.82 7.33 6.24
C GLU A 31 -6.29 8.76 6.42
N SER A 32 -5.10 8.90 7.01
CA SER A 32 -4.48 10.20 7.24
C SER A 32 -2.96 10.12 7.33
N THR A 33 -2.31 11.24 7.06
CA THR A 33 -0.87 11.45 7.27
C THR A 33 -0.60 12.90 7.61
N ASN A 34 0.45 13.14 8.40
CA ASN A 34 0.94 14.47 8.71
C ASN A 34 2.11 14.92 7.83
N THR A 35 2.45 14.13 6.80
CA THR A 35 3.55 14.43 5.89
C THR A 35 3.16 14.16 4.44
N SER A 36 3.73 14.95 3.53
CA SER A 36 3.66 14.71 2.10
C SER A 36 4.96 14.14 1.54
N SER A 37 6.02 14.09 2.33
CA SER A 37 7.37 13.76 1.85
C SER A 37 7.67 12.27 1.78
N ILE A 38 6.91 11.41 2.47
CA ILE A 38 7.08 9.96 2.46
C ILE A 38 5.86 9.27 1.84
N GLU A 39 6.09 8.26 1.02
CA GLU A 39 5.06 7.44 0.39
C GLU A 39 5.39 5.97 0.59
N PHE A 40 4.44 5.18 1.07
CA PHE A 40 4.55 3.72 1.10
C PHE A 40 4.06 3.15 -0.23
N THR A 41 4.97 2.51 -0.96
CA THR A 41 4.69 1.99 -2.30
C THR A 41 4.28 0.52 -2.28
N ARG A 42 4.72 -0.23 -1.27
CA ARG A 42 4.41 -1.66 -1.13
C ARG A 42 4.58 -2.12 0.31
N ILE A 43 3.70 -2.99 0.77
CA ILE A 43 3.83 -3.70 2.04
C ILE A 43 3.76 -5.20 1.77
N GLU A 44 4.71 -5.94 2.32
CA GLU A 44 4.73 -7.40 2.28
C GLU A 44 4.77 -7.93 3.72
N VAL A 45 3.73 -8.65 4.10
CA VAL A 45 3.63 -9.31 5.41
C VAL A 45 3.85 -10.80 5.22
N ASN A 46 4.91 -11.33 5.80
CA ASN A 46 5.23 -12.74 5.78
C ASN A 46 5.40 -13.28 7.21
N LYS A 47 5.80 -14.55 7.36
CA LYS A 47 5.92 -15.20 8.68
C LYS A 47 7.03 -14.63 9.56
N SER A 48 8.09 -14.13 8.97
CA SER A 48 9.30 -13.70 9.67
C SER A 48 9.35 -12.19 9.90
N GLU A 49 8.75 -11.41 9.00
CA GLU A 49 8.85 -9.96 9.03
C GLU A 49 7.74 -9.29 8.18
N THR A 50 7.57 -8.01 8.41
CA THR A 50 6.80 -7.11 7.55
C THR A 50 7.76 -6.17 6.86
N VAL A 51 7.74 -6.14 5.52
CA VAL A 51 8.60 -5.27 4.70
C VAL A 51 7.76 -4.13 4.15
N VAL A 52 8.15 -2.90 4.46
CA VAL A 52 7.55 -1.69 3.92
C VAL A 52 8.52 -1.08 2.93
N SER A 53 8.18 -1.09 1.64
CA SER A 53 8.90 -0.31 0.61
C SER A 53 8.33 1.09 0.58
N ALA A 54 9.20 2.07 0.62
CA ALA A 54 8.85 3.48 0.71
C ALA A 54 9.74 4.35 -0.19
N SER A 55 9.26 5.55 -0.47
CA SER A 55 10.02 6.58 -1.17
C SER A 55 9.91 7.89 -0.42
N PHE A 56 11.04 8.56 -0.22
CA PHE A 56 11.04 9.99 0.05
C PHE A 56 10.97 10.78 -1.25
N TRP A 57 10.18 11.84 -1.23
CA TRP A 57 10.08 12.86 -2.27
C TRP A 57 10.40 14.21 -1.66
N TYR A 58 11.60 14.73 -1.93
CA TYR A 58 12.03 16.02 -1.41
C TYR A 58 13.08 16.66 -2.32
N MET A 59 13.36 17.93 -2.12
CA MET A 59 14.28 18.68 -2.98
C MET A 59 15.71 18.14 -2.90
N HIS A 60 16.40 18.11 -4.04
CA HIS A 60 17.83 17.82 -4.13
C HIS A 60 18.64 18.73 -3.17
N ASN A 61 19.71 18.20 -2.60
CA ASN A 61 20.57 18.84 -1.61
C ASN A 61 19.95 19.09 -0.22
N TYR A 62 18.66 18.81 -0.01
CA TYR A 62 18.10 18.71 1.33
C TYR A 62 18.32 17.30 1.88
N TRP A 63 18.20 17.15 3.17
CA TRP A 63 18.32 15.85 3.82
C TRP A 63 16.97 15.35 4.35
N VAL A 64 16.87 14.05 4.44
CA VAL A 64 15.79 13.33 5.10
C VAL A 64 16.38 12.40 6.15
N LYS A 65 15.60 12.08 7.17
CA LYS A 65 15.99 11.16 8.24
C LYS A 65 14.79 10.31 8.64
N ILE A 66 15.03 9.06 8.99
CA ILE A 66 14.06 8.21 9.71
C ILE A 66 14.74 7.70 10.98
N CYS A 67 13.99 7.67 12.08
CA CYS A 67 14.49 7.21 13.36
C CYS A 67 14.34 5.69 13.52
N SER A 68 15.34 5.05 14.11
CA SER A 68 15.29 3.61 14.44
C SER A 68 14.26 3.27 15.52
N SER A 69 13.71 4.28 16.20
CA SER A 69 12.59 4.14 17.14
C SER A 69 11.22 3.96 16.44
N CYS A 70 11.18 3.99 15.11
CA CYS A 70 9.93 3.80 14.36
C CYS A 70 9.30 2.42 14.61
N TYR A 71 7.97 2.35 14.49
CA TYR A 71 7.23 1.13 14.70
C TYR A 71 5.91 1.12 13.89
N LEU A 72 5.36 -0.07 13.73
CA LEU A 72 3.98 -0.25 13.26
C LEU A 72 3.08 -0.60 14.44
N LYS A 73 1.81 -0.19 14.35
CA LYS A 73 0.77 -0.56 15.32
C LYS A 73 -0.42 -1.16 14.58
N GLY A 74 -0.83 -2.34 14.97
CA GLY A 74 -2.01 -3.01 14.41
C GLY A 74 -3.30 -2.35 14.90
N ASN A 75 -4.22 -2.03 14.01
CA ASN A 75 -5.45 -1.32 14.37
C ASN A 75 -6.53 -2.25 14.92
N ASN A 76 -6.50 -3.54 14.58
CA ASN A 76 -7.44 -4.51 15.13
C ASN A 76 -6.94 -5.10 16.48
N THR A 77 -5.64 -5.36 16.59
CA THR A 77 -5.07 -6.02 17.77
C THR A 77 -4.50 -5.03 18.79
N GLY A 78 -4.17 -3.81 18.39
CA GLY A 78 -3.44 -2.84 19.19
C GLY A 78 -1.96 -3.18 19.41
N LYS A 79 -1.47 -4.27 18.80
CA LYS A 79 -0.10 -4.75 18.97
C LYS A 79 0.89 -3.81 18.28
N VAL A 80 2.02 -3.56 18.95
CA VAL A 80 3.16 -2.83 18.40
C VAL A 80 4.14 -3.82 17.77
N TYR A 81 4.57 -3.52 16.54
CA TYR A 81 5.54 -4.28 15.76
C TYR A 81 6.80 -3.45 15.63
N LYS A 82 7.88 -3.91 16.24
CA LYS A 82 9.14 -3.17 16.33
C LYS A 82 9.87 -3.14 15.01
N PHE A 83 10.59 -2.07 14.78
CA PHE A 83 11.57 -1.95 13.70
C PHE A 83 12.72 -2.95 13.90
N LEU A 84 13.18 -3.55 12.80
CA LEU A 84 14.26 -4.54 12.80
C LEU A 84 15.50 -4.02 12.08
N ARG A 85 15.35 -3.50 10.86
CA ARG A 85 16.42 -2.98 10.01
C ARG A 85 15.88 -2.17 8.85
N ALA A 86 16.78 -1.49 8.13
CA ALA A 86 16.45 -0.78 6.88
C ALA A 86 17.45 -1.13 5.77
N ASP A 87 17.01 -0.97 4.52
CA ASP A 87 17.84 -1.01 3.32
C ASP A 87 17.61 0.27 2.51
N GLY A 88 18.67 0.85 1.94
CA GLY A 88 18.59 2.04 1.09
C GLY A 88 18.56 3.37 1.86
N ILE A 89 18.52 3.34 3.19
CA ILE A 89 18.65 4.52 4.07
C ILE A 89 19.37 4.14 5.35
N GLU A 90 20.19 5.06 5.91
CA GLU A 90 20.79 4.89 7.24
C GLU A 90 19.84 5.49 8.28
N MET A 91 19.50 4.68 9.30
CA MET A 91 18.64 5.13 10.38
C MET A 91 19.37 6.10 11.30
N ASP A 92 18.63 7.06 11.88
CA ASP A 92 19.11 8.09 12.81
C ASP A 92 20.15 9.05 12.19
N LYS A 93 20.38 8.98 10.88
CA LYS A 93 21.33 9.85 10.16
C LYS A 93 20.63 10.64 9.06
N GLU A 94 21.18 11.81 8.80
CA GLU A 94 20.78 12.63 7.66
C GLU A 94 21.25 11.98 6.36
N THR A 95 20.30 11.72 5.45
CA THR A 95 20.55 11.20 4.11
C THR A 95 20.20 12.27 3.09
N PHE A 96 21.19 12.74 2.31
CA PHE A 96 20.97 13.79 1.33
C PHE A 96 20.19 13.26 0.11
N MET A 97 19.21 14.06 -0.31
CA MET A 97 18.37 13.72 -1.45
C MET A 97 19.16 13.75 -2.76
N PRO A 98 19.01 12.71 -3.61
CA PRO A 98 19.65 12.65 -4.92
C PRO A 98 19.06 13.66 -5.90
N ILE A 99 19.73 13.86 -7.05
CA ILE A 99 19.27 14.76 -8.14
C ILE A 99 17.86 14.39 -8.65
N SER A 100 17.47 13.11 -8.52
CA SER A 100 16.12 12.64 -8.90
C SER A 100 15.00 13.16 -8.00
N ASN A 101 15.32 13.85 -6.89
CA ASN A 101 14.36 14.27 -5.86
C ASN A 101 13.56 13.10 -5.25
N ARG A 102 14.03 11.85 -5.44
CA ARG A 102 13.41 10.63 -4.95
C ARG A 102 14.46 9.70 -4.36
N LEU A 103 14.20 9.21 -3.16
CA LEU A 103 15.02 8.21 -2.47
C LEU A 103 14.14 7.00 -2.12
N ASP A 104 14.41 5.85 -2.74
CA ASP A 104 13.70 4.60 -2.45
C ASP A 104 14.44 3.81 -1.36
N PHE A 105 13.68 3.26 -0.41
CA PHE A 105 14.21 2.49 0.70
C PHE A 105 13.22 1.44 1.20
N LYS A 106 13.67 0.55 2.08
CA LYS A 106 12.83 -0.44 2.75
C LYS A 106 13.02 -0.40 4.24
N LEU A 107 11.92 -0.53 4.97
CA LEU A 107 11.89 -0.71 6.42
C LEU A 107 11.38 -2.11 6.73
N TYR A 108 11.99 -2.77 7.70
CA TYR A 108 11.65 -4.11 8.11
C TYR A 108 11.18 -4.09 9.57
N PHE A 109 10.04 -4.70 9.82
CA PHE A 109 9.41 -4.77 11.14
C PHE A 109 9.10 -6.21 11.52
N GLU A 110 8.80 -6.43 12.80
CA GLU A 110 8.24 -7.70 13.26
C GLU A 110 7.00 -8.08 12.43
N PRO A 111 6.70 -9.39 12.27
CA PRO A 111 5.59 -9.83 11.43
C PRO A 111 4.24 -9.36 11.99
N VAL A 112 3.50 -8.64 11.17
CA VAL A 112 2.16 -8.16 11.51
C VAL A 112 1.18 -9.33 11.56
N ASN A 113 0.31 -9.36 12.58
CA ASN A 113 -0.70 -10.39 12.78
C ASN A 113 -1.71 -10.39 11.61
N ASN A 114 -2.22 -11.59 11.29
CA ASN A 114 -3.26 -11.76 10.26
C ASN A 114 -4.59 -11.08 10.62
N GLU A 115 -4.86 -10.90 11.91
CA GLU A 115 -6.05 -10.20 12.39
C GLU A 115 -6.02 -8.71 12.09
N ASP A 116 -4.83 -8.11 11.92
CA ASP A 116 -4.71 -6.71 11.53
C ASP A 116 -4.97 -6.54 10.04
N THR A 117 -6.07 -5.89 9.71
CA THR A 117 -6.46 -5.52 8.34
C THR A 117 -5.97 -4.14 7.95
N SER A 118 -5.54 -3.35 8.94
CA SER A 118 -4.84 -2.08 8.78
C SER A 118 -3.83 -1.87 9.91
N ILE A 119 -2.87 -0.99 9.63
CA ILE A 119 -1.79 -0.61 10.56
C ILE A 119 -1.58 0.89 10.53
N ASP A 120 -0.99 1.42 11.60
CA ASP A 120 -0.43 2.77 11.64
C ASP A 120 1.09 2.68 11.63
N PHE A 121 1.75 3.66 11.01
CA PHE A 121 3.19 3.88 11.11
C PHE A 121 3.47 5.12 11.95
N TYR A 122 4.40 4.98 12.88
CA TYR A 122 4.92 6.07 13.71
C TYR A 122 6.44 6.10 13.62
N GLU A 123 7.01 7.27 13.33
CA GLU A 123 8.47 7.42 13.28
C GLU A 123 9.14 7.34 14.67
N GLY A 124 8.39 7.57 15.72
CA GLY A 124 8.88 7.47 17.09
C GLY A 124 8.88 8.81 17.85
N VAL A 125 9.95 9.10 18.61
CA VAL A 125 9.97 10.19 19.62
C VAL A 125 10.59 11.52 19.16
N GLU A 126 10.63 11.79 17.88
CA GLU A 126 11.09 13.09 17.35
C GLU A 126 10.11 14.22 17.70
N SER A 127 10.56 15.48 17.58
CA SER A 127 9.72 16.65 17.88
C SER A 127 8.54 16.82 16.92
N LYS A 128 8.67 16.30 15.68
CA LYS A 128 7.64 16.26 14.64
C LYS A 128 7.76 14.94 13.88
N PRO A 129 7.36 13.81 14.48
CA PRO A 129 7.52 12.51 13.86
C PRO A 129 6.57 12.38 12.66
N PHE A 130 6.97 11.59 11.67
CA PHE A 130 6.07 11.17 10.60
C PHE A 130 5.04 10.19 11.15
N GLU A 131 3.79 10.41 10.76
CA GLU A 131 2.69 9.52 11.10
C GLU A 131 1.86 9.24 9.85
N ILE A 132 1.57 7.96 9.61
CA ILE A 132 0.66 7.51 8.56
C ILE A 132 -0.31 6.54 9.21
N CYS A 133 -1.57 6.92 9.30
CA CYS A 133 -2.60 6.18 10.02
C CYS A 133 -3.58 5.48 9.09
N GLY A 134 -4.10 4.33 9.52
CA GLY A 134 -5.11 3.58 8.77
C GLY A 134 -4.59 2.96 7.48
N ILE A 135 -3.30 2.56 7.43
CA ILE A 135 -2.69 1.95 6.25
C ILE A 135 -3.34 0.58 6.03
N SER A 136 -4.06 0.42 4.93
CA SER A 136 -4.78 -0.82 4.62
C SER A 136 -3.83 -1.95 4.23
N LEU A 137 -4.05 -3.12 4.81
CA LEU A 137 -3.36 -4.37 4.47
C LEU A 137 -4.21 -5.29 3.57
N GLN A 138 -5.26 -4.74 2.93
CA GLN A 138 -6.13 -5.49 2.03
C GLN A 138 -5.71 -5.27 0.57
N PRO A 139 -5.12 -6.27 -0.11
CA PRO A 139 -4.50 -6.10 -1.43
C PRO A 139 -5.44 -5.55 -2.49
N ASP A 140 -6.67 -6.08 -2.54
CA ASP A 140 -7.61 -5.75 -3.61
C ASP A 140 -8.25 -4.36 -3.44
N ALA A 141 -8.34 -3.85 -2.22
CA ALA A 141 -8.88 -2.52 -1.94
C ALA A 141 -7.96 -1.38 -2.42
N ASN A 142 -6.66 -1.65 -2.57
CA ASN A 142 -5.65 -0.63 -2.81
C ASN A 142 -5.07 -0.64 -4.23
N LEU A 143 -5.45 -1.63 -5.05
CA LEU A 143 -4.88 -1.83 -6.37
C LEU A 143 -5.01 -0.60 -7.28
N LEU A 144 -6.11 0.14 -7.17
CA LEU A 144 -6.39 1.33 -7.98
C LEU A 144 -5.96 2.63 -7.32
N ASN A 145 -5.54 2.61 -6.03
CA ASN A 145 -5.26 3.84 -5.27
C ASN A 145 -4.29 4.78 -5.99
N GLY A 146 -4.59 6.08 -5.94
CA GLY A 146 -3.82 7.15 -6.55
C GLY A 146 -4.49 7.78 -7.76
N SER A 147 -3.79 8.73 -8.37
CA SER A 147 -4.23 9.44 -9.58
C SER A 147 -3.65 8.77 -10.82
N TRP A 148 -4.46 8.66 -11.86
CA TRP A 148 -4.10 8.00 -13.10
C TRP A 148 -4.25 8.97 -14.27
N GLU A 149 -3.21 9.09 -15.08
CA GLU A 149 -3.14 9.93 -16.25
C GLU A 149 -2.96 9.11 -17.52
N GLU A 150 -3.38 9.65 -18.66
CA GLU A 150 -3.26 8.98 -19.94
C GLU A 150 -1.79 8.81 -20.33
N VAL A 151 -1.42 7.62 -20.79
CA VAL A 151 -0.07 7.34 -21.30
C VAL A 151 0.22 8.24 -22.49
N GLY A 152 1.30 9.01 -22.42
CA GLY A 152 1.69 9.98 -23.46
C GLY A 152 1.06 11.37 -23.32
N ASN A 153 0.23 11.60 -22.29
CA ASN A 153 -0.36 12.91 -22.00
C ASN A 153 -0.22 13.23 -20.49
N PRO A 154 1.01 13.46 -20.00
CA PRO A 154 1.27 13.70 -18.59
C PRO A 154 0.58 14.97 -18.09
N GLY A 155 0.07 14.91 -16.86
CA GLY A 155 -0.69 16.00 -16.25
C GLY A 155 -2.21 15.94 -16.50
N ASN A 156 -2.68 15.18 -17.47
CA ASN A 156 -4.10 14.94 -17.70
C ASN A 156 -4.59 13.78 -16.84
N VAL A 157 -4.98 14.06 -15.58
CA VAL A 157 -5.55 13.08 -14.67
C VAL A 157 -6.97 12.74 -15.10
N LEU A 158 -7.19 11.51 -15.57
CA LEU A 158 -8.51 11.03 -15.99
C LEU A 158 -9.33 10.42 -14.86
N VAL A 159 -8.67 9.80 -13.90
CA VAL A 159 -9.33 9.19 -12.75
C VAL A 159 -8.40 9.21 -11.54
N ALA A 160 -8.97 9.42 -10.36
CA ALA A 160 -8.25 9.25 -9.10
C ALA A 160 -9.08 8.40 -8.14
N PHE A 161 -8.40 7.52 -7.40
CA PHE A 161 -8.99 6.65 -6.40
C PHE A 161 -8.37 6.96 -5.05
N ILE A 162 -9.19 7.27 -4.04
CA ILE A 162 -8.77 7.59 -2.67
C ILE A 162 -9.74 6.93 -1.70
N GLY A 163 -9.31 5.87 -1.02
CA GLY A 163 -10.16 5.10 -0.13
C GLY A 163 -11.37 4.50 -0.86
N ASP A 164 -12.57 4.79 -0.38
CA ASP A 164 -13.86 4.35 -0.96
C ASP A 164 -14.42 5.32 -2.01
N LYS A 165 -13.66 6.38 -2.36
CA LYS A 165 -14.06 7.42 -3.31
C LYS A 165 -13.21 7.40 -4.56
N MET A 166 -13.81 7.77 -5.67
CA MET A 166 -13.13 8.03 -6.92
C MET A 166 -13.58 9.39 -7.50
N LEU A 167 -12.64 10.07 -8.12
CA LEU A 167 -12.91 11.22 -9.01
C LEU A 167 -12.85 10.71 -10.44
N TYR A 168 -13.91 10.86 -11.19
CA TYR A 168 -14.01 10.51 -12.60
C TYR A 168 -14.99 11.42 -13.30
N ASP A 169 -14.60 11.94 -14.46
CA ASP A 169 -15.44 12.86 -15.27
C ASP A 169 -15.91 14.10 -14.48
N GLY A 170 -15.04 14.62 -13.60
CA GLY A 170 -15.33 15.77 -12.74
C GLY A 170 -16.21 15.48 -11.52
N GLU A 171 -16.67 14.26 -11.33
CA GLU A 171 -17.56 13.85 -10.23
C GLU A 171 -16.84 12.99 -9.19
N ILE A 172 -17.07 13.29 -7.91
CA ILE A 172 -16.62 12.44 -6.80
C ILE A 172 -17.73 11.49 -6.42
N SER A 173 -17.48 10.20 -6.53
CA SER A 173 -18.44 9.15 -6.23
C SER A 173 -17.84 8.06 -5.34
N LYS A 174 -18.68 7.40 -4.54
CA LYS A 174 -18.26 6.15 -3.90
C LYS A 174 -18.20 5.02 -4.91
N TYR A 175 -17.23 4.12 -4.73
CA TYR A 175 -17.08 2.96 -5.58
C TYR A 175 -16.76 1.70 -4.77
N ASN A 176 -16.94 0.56 -5.39
CA ASN A 176 -16.36 -0.71 -4.98
C ASN A 176 -15.85 -1.47 -6.21
N ILE A 177 -14.98 -2.44 -5.98
CA ILE A 177 -14.40 -3.25 -7.05
C ILE A 177 -14.77 -4.72 -6.91
N GLU A 178 -14.92 -5.38 -8.06
CA GLU A 178 -14.97 -6.83 -8.19
C GLU A 178 -13.81 -7.25 -9.08
N LYS A 179 -12.95 -8.14 -8.59
CA LYS A 179 -11.75 -8.58 -9.30
C LYS A 179 -11.87 -10.03 -9.73
N ARG A 180 -11.52 -10.32 -10.99
CA ARG A 180 -11.40 -11.67 -11.56
C ARG A 180 -10.08 -11.78 -12.32
N GLY A 181 -9.05 -12.31 -11.69
CA GLY A 181 -7.69 -12.27 -12.23
C GLY A 181 -7.19 -10.84 -12.37
N ASN A 182 -6.83 -10.42 -13.60
CA ASN A 182 -6.40 -9.05 -13.89
C ASN A 182 -7.58 -8.13 -14.31
N ASP A 183 -8.77 -8.68 -14.48
CA ASP A 183 -9.96 -7.91 -14.82
C ASP A 183 -10.60 -7.34 -13.56
N ILE A 184 -10.90 -6.05 -13.58
CA ILE A 184 -11.51 -5.30 -12.50
C ILE A 184 -12.80 -4.68 -13.02
N THR A 185 -13.91 -4.91 -12.31
CA THR A 185 -15.15 -4.18 -12.50
C THR A 185 -15.25 -3.14 -11.39
N ILE A 186 -15.37 -1.88 -11.77
CA ILE A 186 -15.52 -0.75 -10.85
C ILE A 186 -17.01 -0.37 -10.84
N ASN A 187 -17.69 -0.62 -9.73
CA ASN A 187 -19.09 -0.28 -9.54
C ASN A 187 -19.16 1.10 -8.86
N ILE A 188 -19.62 2.10 -9.59
CA ILE A 188 -19.75 3.49 -9.12
C ILE A 188 -21.15 3.69 -8.56
N LYS A 189 -21.26 4.12 -7.32
CA LYS A 189 -22.51 4.47 -6.65
C LYS A 189 -22.81 5.96 -6.90
N ALA A 190 -23.47 6.28 -8.00
CA ALA A 190 -23.99 7.61 -8.26
C ALA A 190 -25.43 7.74 -7.76
N THR A 191 -25.91 8.97 -7.53
CA THR A 191 -27.26 9.26 -7.02
C THR A 191 -28.32 8.68 -7.97
N GLY A 192 -28.95 7.59 -7.59
CA GLY A 192 -30.06 6.95 -8.33
C GLY A 192 -29.70 5.98 -9.45
N LYS A 193 -28.41 5.81 -9.80
CA LYS A 193 -27.97 4.84 -10.83
C LYS A 193 -26.61 4.25 -10.47
N THR A 194 -26.43 2.96 -10.71
CA THR A 194 -25.12 2.32 -10.66
C THR A 194 -24.49 2.40 -12.05
N ARG A 195 -23.32 2.99 -12.16
CA ARG A 195 -22.48 3.00 -13.37
C ARG A 195 -21.35 2.01 -13.19
N GLN A 196 -20.96 1.32 -14.23
CA GLN A 196 -19.81 0.42 -14.21
C GLN A 196 -18.71 0.92 -15.14
N LEU A 197 -17.47 0.83 -14.66
CA LEU A 197 -16.29 0.91 -15.50
C LEU A 197 -15.56 -0.43 -15.43
N PHE A 198 -14.81 -0.73 -16.45
CA PHE A 198 -14.00 -1.94 -16.54
C PHE A 198 -12.54 -1.55 -16.64
N ALA A 199 -11.70 -2.23 -15.89
CA ALA A 199 -10.27 -1.96 -15.90
C ALA A 199 -9.48 -3.28 -15.97
N VAL A 200 -8.33 -3.25 -16.62
CA VAL A 200 -7.38 -4.36 -16.65
C VAL A 200 -6.05 -3.83 -16.11
N TYR A 201 -5.63 -4.35 -14.95
CA TYR A 201 -4.32 -4.02 -14.41
C TYR A 201 -3.25 -4.87 -15.08
N LYS A 202 -2.27 -4.22 -15.70
CA LYS A 202 -1.21 -4.87 -16.44
C LYS A 202 0.03 -5.11 -15.59
N LYS A 203 0.85 -6.08 -15.98
CA LYS A 203 2.10 -6.43 -15.29
C LYS A 203 3.13 -5.30 -15.27
N ASP A 204 3.07 -4.37 -16.20
CA ASP A 204 3.93 -3.19 -16.29
C ASP A 204 3.48 -2.04 -15.36
N GLY A 205 2.46 -2.25 -14.52
CA GLY A 205 1.92 -1.24 -13.62
C GLY A 205 0.93 -0.27 -14.27
N THR A 206 0.61 -0.44 -15.57
CA THR A 206 -0.39 0.39 -16.24
C THR A 206 -1.80 -0.16 -16.06
N LEU A 207 -2.80 0.70 -16.21
CA LEU A 207 -4.22 0.39 -16.12
C LEU A 207 -4.89 0.65 -17.47
N LEU A 208 -5.57 -0.32 -18.03
CA LEU A 208 -6.43 -0.12 -19.20
C LEU A 208 -7.86 0.13 -18.71
N LEU A 209 -8.33 1.36 -18.76
CA LEU A 209 -9.68 1.76 -18.34
C LEU A 209 -10.64 1.75 -19.53
N LYS A 210 -11.84 1.22 -19.32
CA LYS A 210 -12.87 1.05 -20.34
C LYS A 210 -14.25 1.43 -19.80
N ASN A 211 -15.04 2.11 -20.63
CA ASN A 211 -16.44 2.40 -20.32
C ASN A 211 -17.33 1.17 -20.52
N GLU A 212 -16.95 0.29 -21.45
CA GLU A 212 -17.64 -0.96 -21.75
C GLU A 212 -16.62 -2.09 -21.89
N ARG A 213 -17.01 -3.33 -21.54
CA ARG A 213 -16.10 -4.49 -21.57
C ARG A 213 -15.39 -4.69 -22.91
N LYS A 214 -16.07 -4.42 -24.03
CA LYS A 214 -15.56 -4.63 -25.38
C LYS A 214 -14.92 -3.40 -26.02
N SER A 215 -14.90 -2.23 -25.34
CA SER A 215 -14.27 -1.03 -25.87
C SER A 215 -12.73 -1.15 -25.86
N LYS A 216 -12.06 -0.39 -26.73
CA LYS A 216 -10.58 -0.34 -26.76
C LYS A 216 -9.99 0.10 -25.41
N GLY A 217 -10.65 1.05 -24.75
CA GLY A 217 -10.20 1.64 -23.50
C GLY A 217 -9.05 2.62 -23.68
N ILE A 218 -8.70 3.27 -22.58
CA ILE A 218 -7.61 4.26 -22.47
C ILE A 218 -6.54 3.63 -21.57
N GLN A 219 -5.29 3.65 -22.01
CA GLN A 219 -4.17 3.18 -21.20
C GLN A 219 -3.71 4.30 -20.29
N LEU A 220 -3.67 4.02 -19.01
CA LEU A 220 -3.33 4.95 -17.95
C LEU A 220 -2.04 4.52 -17.24
N THR A 221 -1.26 5.49 -16.83
CA THR A 221 -0.14 5.32 -15.91
C THR A 221 -0.45 6.03 -14.60
N ARG A 222 0.09 5.53 -13.50
CA ARG A 222 -0.06 6.20 -12.22
C ARG A 222 0.71 7.52 -12.26
N LYS A 223 0.04 8.62 -11.92
CA LYS A 223 0.71 9.92 -11.80
C LYS A 223 1.75 9.85 -10.69
N GLN A 224 2.99 10.14 -11.04
CA GLN A 224 4.03 10.32 -10.04
C GLN A 224 3.75 11.62 -9.25
N ARG A 225 4.00 11.58 -7.96
CA ARG A 225 3.85 12.75 -7.11
C ARG A 225 4.85 13.83 -7.57
N ALA A 226 4.37 15.04 -7.78
CA ALA A 226 5.27 16.18 -7.97
C ALA A 226 5.93 16.50 -6.63
N VAL A 227 7.22 16.80 -6.64
CA VAL A 227 7.89 17.38 -5.48
C VAL A 227 7.38 18.80 -5.34
N GLU A 228 6.70 19.11 -4.24
CA GLU A 228 6.34 20.50 -3.92
C GLU A 228 7.65 21.26 -3.66
N THR A 229 7.99 22.18 -4.54
CA THR A 229 9.00 23.17 -4.28
C THR A 229 8.33 24.29 -3.47
N GLU A 230 8.61 24.35 -2.16
CA GLU A 230 8.28 25.54 -1.38
C GLU A 230 9.11 26.70 -1.95
N GLU A 231 8.44 27.73 -2.52
CA GLU A 231 9.03 29.01 -2.86
C GLU A 231 9.28 29.88 -1.61
#